data_b81cc987ebbc457cde3af7277d017417
#
_entry.id   b81cc987ebbc457cde3af7277d017417
#
_cell.length_a   1.000
_cell.length_b   1.000
_cell.length_c   1.000
_cell.angle_alpha   90.00
_cell.angle_beta   90.00
_cell.angle_gamma   90.00
#
_symmetry.space_group_name_H-M   'P 1'
#
loop_
_entity.id
_entity.type
_entity.pdbx_description
1 polymer ?
#
loop_
_entity_poly.entity_id
_entity_poly.type
_entity_poly.pdbx_seq_one_letter_code
_entity_poly.pdbx_strand_id
1 'polypeptide(L)'
;MISKKKIIFCLIIFIFNFNLAISSDFKIIVKINNEILTNYDVEIEEKYLMILNPNLGNLDKKEIEKLSKNSLIRKSIKREEVEKYLDFKANSNLGDALINEMIVNKGFENKLEFSKYLREKGLSLKIFKEKL
;
A
#
# COMPACT_ATOMS: atom_id res chain seq x y z
N MET A 1 19.95 -31.75 -39.87
CA MET A 1 18.64 -31.33 -40.41
C MET A 1 17.64 -31.33 -39.27
N ILE A 2 17.23 -30.17 -38.75
CA ILE A 2 16.28 -30.07 -37.60
C ILE A 2 14.88 -30.37 -38.14
N SER A 3 14.22 -31.36 -37.56
CA SER A 3 12.87 -31.75 -37.99
C SER A 3 11.90 -30.59 -37.86
N LYS A 4 11.10 -30.31 -38.90
CA LYS A 4 10.03 -29.26 -38.90
C LYS A 4 9.10 -29.36 -37.66
N LYS A 5 8.86 -30.57 -37.16
CA LYS A 5 8.10 -30.82 -35.94
C LYS A 5 8.74 -30.22 -34.66
N LYS A 6 10.08 -30.25 -34.55
CA LYS A 6 10.81 -29.64 -33.41
C LYS A 6 10.76 -28.13 -33.47
N ILE A 7 10.81 -27.53 -34.65
CA ILE A 7 10.73 -26.08 -34.84
C ILE A 7 9.32 -25.59 -34.41
N ILE A 8 8.27 -26.28 -34.83
CA ILE A 8 6.88 -25.96 -34.48
C ILE A 8 6.67 -26.09 -32.96
N PHE A 9 7.22 -27.13 -32.33
CA PHE A 9 7.13 -27.34 -30.89
C PHE A 9 7.83 -26.22 -30.08
N CYS A 10 9.03 -25.79 -30.51
CA CYS A 10 9.71 -24.64 -29.90
C CYS A 10 8.95 -23.33 -30.06
N LEU A 11 8.29 -23.12 -31.21
CA LEU A 11 7.51 -21.94 -31.49
C LEU A 11 6.24 -21.86 -30.60
N ILE A 12 5.60 -23.00 -30.33
CA ILE A 12 4.44 -23.12 -29.42
C ILE A 12 4.89 -22.81 -27.99
N ILE A 13 6.04 -23.32 -27.52
CA ILE A 13 6.56 -23.02 -26.19
C ILE A 13 6.89 -21.53 -26.04
N PHE A 14 7.42 -20.89 -27.09
CA PHE A 14 7.74 -19.47 -27.08
C PHE A 14 6.48 -18.58 -26.95
N ILE A 15 5.39 -18.95 -27.60
CA ILE A 15 4.11 -18.21 -27.52
C ILE A 15 3.47 -18.33 -26.14
N PHE A 16 3.68 -19.44 -25.42
CA PHE A 16 3.13 -19.63 -24.05
C PHE A 16 3.84 -18.80 -22.96
N ASN A 17 4.98 -18.18 -23.27
CA ASN A 17 5.71 -17.34 -22.32
C ASN A 17 5.31 -15.84 -22.37
N PHE A 18 4.28 -15.45 -23.13
CA PHE A 18 3.71 -14.12 -23.03
C PHE A 18 2.94 -14.01 -21.71
N ASN A 19 3.67 -13.67 -20.64
CA ASN A 19 3.06 -13.21 -19.39
C ASN A 19 2.22 -11.98 -19.72
N LEU A 20 0.91 -12.11 -19.59
CA LEU A 20 0.01 -10.97 -19.62
C LEU A 20 0.43 -10.03 -18.50
N ALA A 21 1.12 -8.95 -18.85
CA ALA A 21 1.36 -7.85 -17.94
C ALA A 21 -0.01 -7.30 -17.53
N ILE A 22 -0.48 -7.62 -16.32
CA ILE A 22 -1.67 -7.02 -15.75
C ILE A 22 -1.32 -5.56 -15.50
N SER A 23 -1.68 -4.70 -16.45
CA SER A 23 -1.61 -3.26 -16.27
C SER A 23 -2.63 -2.88 -15.19
N SER A 24 -2.16 -2.48 -14.03
CA SER A 24 -3.02 -1.85 -13.03
C SER A 24 -3.50 -0.50 -13.59
N ASP A 25 -4.80 -0.37 -13.77
CA ASP A 25 -5.45 0.86 -14.28
C ASP A 25 -5.39 1.92 -13.18
N PHE A 26 -4.38 2.80 -13.24
CA PHE A 26 -4.25 3.94 -12.33
C PHE A 26 -5.26 5.01 -12.69
N LYS A 27 -6.19 5.29 -11.76
CA LYS A 27 -7.20 6.35 -11.90
C LYS A 27 -6.94 7.45 -10.87
N ILE A 28 -6.96 8.69 -11.33
CA ILE A 28 -6.98 9.84 -10.42
C ILE A 28 -8.36 9.90 -9.77
N ILE A 29 -8.38 9.86 -8.44
CA ILE A 29 -9.61 9.94 -7.64
C ILE A 29 -9.90 11.39 -7.28
N VAL A 30 -8.88 12.13 -6.83
CA VAL A 30 -9.00 13.54 -6.45
C VAL A 30 -7.64 14.21 -6.53
N LYS A 31 -7.64 15.49 -6.85
CA LYS A 31 -6.48 16.37 -6.75
C LYS A 31 -6.73 17.38 -5.63
N ILE A 32 -5.82 17.45 -4.67
CA ILE A 32 -5.86 18.39 -3.54
C ILE A 32 -4.59 19.23 -3.63
N ASN A 33 -4.76 20.50 -4.02
CA ASN A 33 -3.64 21.41 -4.27
C ASN A 33 -2.59 20.80 -5.22
N ASN A 34 -1.42 20.44 -4.74
CA ASN A 34 -0.34 19.82 -5.52
C ASN A 34 -0.27 18.29 -5.39
N GLU A 35 -1.10 17.69 -4.54
CA GLU A 35 -1.15 16.23 -4.33
C GLU A 35 -2.24 15.60 -5.18
N ILE A 36 -1.90 14.49 -5.86
CA ILE A 36 -2.82 13.68 -6.65
C ILE A 36 -3.04 12.37 -5.92
N LEU A 37 -4.29 12.08 -5.56
CA LEU A 37 -4.68 10.82 -4.95
C LEU A 37 -5.27 9.89 -6.01
N THR A 38 -4.78 8.66 -6.06
CA THR A 38 -5.15 7.63 -7.02
C THR A 38 -5.98 6.52 -6.36
N ASN A 39 -6.56 5.64 -7.18
CA ASN A 39 -7.19 4.41 -6.69
C ASN A 39 -6.21 3.51 -5.93
N TYR A 40 -4.93 3.53 -6.31
CA TYR A 40 -3.88 2.79 -5.58
C TYR A 40 -3.67 3.35 -4.16
N ASP A 41 -3.66 4.67 -3.99
CA ASP A 41 -3.54 5.30 -2.67
C ASP A 41 -4.71 4.93 -1.77
N VAL A 42 -5.93 4.85 -2.35
CA VAL A 42 -7.14 4.41 -1.63
C VAL A 42 -6.98 2.95 -1.17
N GLU A 43 -6.52 2.05 -2.05
CA GLU A 43 -6.29 0.64 -1.70
C GLU A 43 -5.24 0.47 -0.59
N ILE A 44 -4.16 1.24 -0.66
CA ILE A 44 -3.13 1.25 0.40
C ILE A 44 -3.70 1.78 1.71
N GLU A 45 -4.54 2.82 1.66
CA GLU A 45 -5.19 3.36 2.87
C GLU A 45 -6.18 2.38 3.49
N GLU A 46 -6.95 1.64 2.68
CA GLU A 46 -7.84 0.57 3.15
C GLU A 46 -7.06 -0.47 3.97
N LYS A 47 -5.96 -0.97 3.41
CA LYS A 47 -5.09 -1.94 4.09
C LYS A 47 -4.53 -1.37 5.39
N TYR A 48 -4.05 -0.12 5.35
CA TYR A 48 -3.53 0.57 6.52
C TYR A 48 -4.58 0.70 7.63
N LEU A 49 -5.77 1.17 7.30
CA LEU A 49 -6.86 1.35 8.27
C LEU A 49 -7.31 0.01 8.87
N MET A 50 -7.41 -1.06 8.06
CA MET A 50 -7.75 -2.40 8.56
C MET A 50 -6.67 -3.00 9.46
N ILE A 51 -5.39 -2.66 9.24
CA ILE A 51 -4.30 -3.06 10.14
C ILE A 51 -4.42 -2.34 11.49
N LEU A 52 -4.78 -1.04 11.48
CA LEU A 52 -4.99 -0.29 12.72
C LEU A 52 -6.23 -0.77 13.48
N ASN A 53 -7.32 -0.99 12.77
CA ASN A 53 -8.59 -1.45 13.32
C ASN A 53 -9.17 -2.61 12.49
N PRO A 54 -8.94 -3.87 12.91
CA PRO A 54 -9.42 -5.05 12.20
C PRO A 54 -10.95 -5.11 12.04
N ASN A 55 -11.72 -4.45 12.90
CA ASN A 55 -13.19 -4.42 12.82
C ASN A 55 -13.70 -3.76 11.54
N LEU A 56 -12.89 -2.92 10.90
CA LEU A 56 -13.21 -2.31 9.61
C LEU A 56 -13.33 -3.34 8.47
N GLY A 57 -12.77 -4.54 8.63
CA GLY A 57 -12.95 -5.64 7.71
C GLY A 57 -14.38 -6.19 7.62
N ASN A 58 -15.27 -5.79 8.55
CA ASN A 58 -16.69 -6.14 8.54
C ASN A 58 -17.54 -5.17 7.70
N LEU A 59 -16.98 -4.04 7.28
CA LEU A 59 -17.65 -3.09 6.40
C LEU A 59 -17.73 -3.62 4.98
N ASP A 60 -18.76 -3.19 4.23
CA ASP A 60 -18.80 -3.49 2.81
C ASP A 60 -17.71 -2.72 2.04
N LYS A 61 -17.42 -3.18 0.82
CA LYS A 61 -16.34 -2.61 -0.01
C LYS A 61 -16.52 -1.12 -0.29
N LYS A 62 -17.76 -0.64 -0.45
CA LYS A 62 -18.02 0.78 -0.74
C LYS A 62 -17.83 1.65 0.51
N GLU A 63 -18.19 1.12 1.66
CA GLU A 63 -18.03 1.82 2.94
C GLU A 63 -16.56 2.00 3.29
N ILE A 64 -15.74 0.93 3.20
CA ILE A 64 -14.31 1.02 3.48
C ILE A 64 -13.59 1.92 2.46
N GLU A 65 -13.94 1.83 1.17
CA GLU A 65 -13.41 2.72 0.14
C GLU A 65 -13.71 4.19 0.42
N LYS A 66 -14.95 4.51 0.79
CA LYS A 66 -15.38 5.87 1.17
C LYS A 66 -14.63 6.38 2.40
N LEU A 67 -14.49 5.53 3.42
CA LEU A 67 -13.74 5.84 4.63
C LEU A 67 -12.28 6.16 4.29
N SER A 68 -11.64 5.35 3.45
CA SER A 68 -10.25 5.49 3.05
C SER A 68 -10.01 6.75 2.22
N LYS A 69 -10.89 7.07 1.28
CA LYS A 69 -10.87 8.36 0.56
C LYS A 69 -10.94 9.55 1.50
N ASN A 70 -11.89 9.53 2.44
CA ASN A 70 -12.04 10.60 3.41
C ASN A 70 -10.84 10.72 4.36
N SER A 71 -10.22 9.60 4.72
CA SER A 71 -8.98 9.57 5.51
C SER A 71 -7.84 10.25 4.76
N LEU A 72 -7.61 9.87 3.49
CA LEU A 72 -6.57 10.46 2.66
C LEU A 72 -6.75 11.96 2.46
N ILE A 73 -7.97 12.41 2.14
CA ILE A 73 -8.29 13.83 1.97
C ILE A 73 -7.96 14.61 3.25
N ARG A 74 -8.40 14.11 4.40
CA ARG A 74 -8.11 14.76 5.69
C ARG A 74 -6.63 14.77 6.01
N LYS A 75 -5.89 13.69 5.72
CA LYS A 75 -4.45 13.61 5.92
C LYS A 75 -3.71 14.63 5.04
N SER A 76 -4.09 14.74 3.77
CA SER A 76 -3.49 15.70 2.83
C SER A 76 -3.67 17.13 3.32
N ILE A 77 -4.89 17.53 3.70
CA ILE A 77 -5.19 18.87 4.23
C ILE A 77 -4.41 19.14 5.53
N LYS A 78 -4.41 18.19 6.45
CA LYS A 78 -3.69 18.35 7.74
C LYS A 78 -2.18 18.45 7.54
N ARG A 79 -1.61 17.65 6.63
CA ARG A 79 -0.18 17.70 6.32
C ARG A 79 0.21 19.09 5.82
N GLU A 80 -0.52 19.63 4.87
CA GLU A 80 -0.26 20.97 4.34
C GLU A 80 -0.31 22.06 5.42
N GLU A 81 -1.27 21.98 6.34
CA GLU A 81 -1.33 22.92 7.46
C GLU A 81 -0.16 22.74 8.43
N VAL A 82 0.20 21.51 8.77
CA VAL A 82 1.27 21.26 9.73
C VAL A 82 2.64 21.56 9.16
N GLU A 83 2.88 21.32 7.87
CA GLU A 83 4.13 21.64 7.17
C GLU A 83 4.47 23.14 7.17
N LYS A 84 3.49 24.02 7.37
CA LYS A 84 3.73 25.46 7.54
C LYS A 84 4.47 25.79 8.85
N TYR A 85 4.37 24.91 9.84
CA TYR A 85 4.87 25.17 11.20
C TYR A 85 5.93 24.18 11.67
N LEU A 86 5.99 22.99 11.07
CA LEU A 86 6.85 21.89 11.49
C LEU A 86 7.66 21.33 10.32
N ASP A 87 8.98 21.22 10.51
CA ASP A 87 9.83 20.46 9.60
C ASP A 87 9.80 18.96 10.00
N PHE A 88 9.01 18.17 9.29
CA PHE A 88 8.94 16.72 9.52
C PHE A 88 10.25 15.98 9.25
N LYS A 89 11.16 16.55 8.47
CA LYS A 89 12.48 15.93 8.20
C LYS A 89 13.37 15.91 9.43
N ALA A 90 13.15 16.84 10.36
CA ALA A 90 13.92 16.88 11.63
C ALA A 90 13.55 15.74 12.60
N ASN A 91 12.42 15.08 12.44
CA ASN A 91 11.90 14.06 13.37
C ASN A 91 11.88 12.64 12.78
N SER A 92 12.93 12.24 12.04
CA SER A 92 13.01 10.92 11.37
C SER A 92 12.86 9.72 12.31
N ASN A 93 13.15 9.88 13.60
CA ASN A 93 13.09 8.80 14.60
C ASN A 93 11.68 8.56 15.17
N LEU A 94 10.74 9.50 14.99
CA LEU A 94 9.39 9.36 15.54
C LEU A 94 8.66 8.15 14.94
N GLY A 95 8.77 7.95 13.62
CA GLY A 95 8.15 6.81 12.96
C GLY A 95 8.67 5.45 13.46
N ASP A 96 9.97 5.34 13.80
CA ASP A 96 10.50 4.09 14.37
C ASP A 96 10.03 3.89 15.82
N ALA A 97 9.92 4.94 16.60
CA ALA A 97 9.36 4.86 17.95
C ALA A 97 7.89 4.37 17.93
N LEU A 98 7.07 4.94 17.06
CA LEU A 98 5.68 4.53 16.87
C LEU A 98 5.57 3.06 16.40
N ILE A 99 6.43 2.62 15.49
CA ILE A 99 6.48 1.21 15.06
C ILE A 99 6.80 0.30 16.24
N ASN A 100 7.78 0.64 17.07
CA ASN A 100 8.15 -0.17 18.23
C ASN A 100 7.00 -0.25 19.25
N GLU A 101 6.34 0.86 19.51
CA GLU A 101 5.15 0.89 20.36
C GLU A 101 4.02 -0.01 19.80
N MET A 102 3.77 0.04 18.51
CA MET A 102 2.76 -0.80 17.86
C MET A 102 3.12 -2.29 17.93
N ILE A 103 4.39 -2.66 17.78
CA ILE A 103 4.87 -4.04 17.91
C ILE A 103 4.48 -4.57 19.29
N VAL A 104 4.80 -3.82 20.35
CA VAL A 104 4.50 -4.17 21.73
C VAL A 104 2.98 -4.25 21.95
N ASN A 105 2.25 -3.20 21.57
CA ASN A 105 0.80 -3.09 21.82
C ASN A 105 -0.02 -4.16 21.07
N LYS A 106 0.46 -4.63 19.92
CA LYS A 106 -0.19 -5.69 19.14
C LYS A 106 0.32 -7.10 19.48
N GLY A 107 1.30 -7.23 20.41
CA GLY A 107 1.81 -8.50 20.89
C GLY A 107 2.75 -9.23 19.93
N PHE A 108 3.40 -8.53 19.00
CA PHE A 108 4.44 -9.10 18.16
C PHE A 108 5.76 -9.21 18.93
N GLU A 109 6.50 -10.29 18.72
CA GLU A 109 7.79 -10.51 19.40
C GLU A 109 8.88 -9.52 18.95
N ASN A 110 8.85 -9.15 17.66
CA ASN A 110 9.86 -8.30 17.07
C ASN A 110 9.41 -7.64 15.75
N LYS A 111 10.24 -6.73 15.25
CA LYS A 111 10.01 -5.99 14.00
C LYS A 111 9.92 -6.89 12.76
N LEU A 112 10.61 -8.04 12.75
CA LEU A 112 10.58 -8.99 11.63
C LEU A 112 9.23 -9.66 11.53
N GLU A 113 8.68 -10.13 12.64
CA GLU A 113 7.35 -10.73 12.72
C GLU A 113 6.27 -9.73 12.30
N PHE A 114 6.32 -8.50 12.83
CA PHE A 114 5.42 -7.43 12.41
C PHE A 114 5.53 -7.13 10.92
N SER A 115 6.74 -7.08 10.37
CA SER A 115 6.97 -6.88 8.93
C SER A 115 6.40 -8.02 8.08
N LYS A 116 6.45 -9.27 8.56
CA LYS A 116 5.83 -10.42 7.90
C LYS A 116 4.30 -10.28 7.89
N TYR A 117 3.71 -9.97 9.05
CA TYR A 117 2.28 -9.70 9.17
C TYR A 117 1.81 -8.59 8.20
N LEU A 118 2.54 -7.47 8.12
CA LEU A 118 2.21 -6.40 7.19
C LEU A 118 2.21 -6.88 5.73
N ARG A 119 3.22 -7.67 5.32
CA ARG A 119 3.30 -8.25 3.97
C ARG A 119 2.13 -9.17 3.65
N GLU A 120 1.71 -10.00 4.60
CA GLU A 120 0.52 -10.86 4.48
C GLU A 120 -0.76 -10.04 4.28
N LYS A 121 -0.81 -8.80 4.84
CA LYS A 121 -1.88 -7.83 4.62
C LYS A 121 -1.69 -6.97 3.37
N GLY A 122 -0.64 -7.22 2.57
CA GLY A 122 -0.35 -6.51 1.33
C GLY A 122 0.26 -5.12 1.52
N LEU A 123 0.94 -4.87 2.67
CA LEU A 123 1.69 -3.66 2.93
C LEU A 123 3.16 -3.96 3.26
N SER A 124 4.06 -3.06 2.85
CA SER A 124 5.44 -3.09 3.35
C SER A 124 5.57 -2.25 4.62
N LEU A 125 6.56 -2.60 5.46
CA LEU A 125 6.88 -1.81 6.66
C LEU A 125 7.23 -0.36 6.30
N LYS A 126 7.89 -0.13 5.17
CA LYS A 126 8.22 1.21 4.67
C LYS A 126 6.96 2.03 4.42
N ILE A 127 6.03 1.50 3.61
CA ILE A 127 4.76 2.17 3.30
C ILE A 127 3.95 2.40 4.59
N PHE A 128 3.91 1.41 5.48
CA PHE A 128 3.19 1.54 6.75
C PHE A 128 3.78 2.68 7.61
N LYS A 129 5.11 2.79 7.71
CA LYS A 129 5.81 3.86 8.44
C LYS A 129 5.54 5.24 7.82
N GLU A 130 5.49 5.36 6.49
CA GLU A 130 5.20 6.61 5.80
C GLU A 130 3.76 7.12 6.05
N LYS A 131 2.87 6.25 6.51
CA LYS A 131 1.47 6.59 6.82
C LYS A 131 1.22 6.95 8.29
N LEU A 132 2.19 6.67 9.17
CA LEU A 132 2.14 7.07 10.58
C LEU A 132 2.33 8.57 10.74
#